data_b1bdca44a2032e0a015f7774202156c4
#
_entry.id   b1bdca44a2032e0a015f7774202156c4
#
_cell.length_a   1.000
_cell.length_b   1.000
_cell.length_c   1.000
_cell.angle_alpha   90.00
_cell.angle_beta   90.00
_cell.angle_gamma   90.00
#
_symmetry.space_group_name_H-M   'P 1'
#
loop_
_entity.id
_entity.type
_entity.pdbx_description
1 polymer ?
#
loop_
_entity_poly.entity_id
_entity_poly.type
_entity_poly.pdbx_seq_one_letter_code
_entity_poly.pdbx_strand_id
1 'polypeptide(L)'
;MKGIIFLVLLHVSVFAQNNYLINLSKIDYICTSGSAGIQIDTLKTTDTLFINWSNGQSNVFSITDLAVGNYNVNLIIKGKVDTTINFTIDKVACPINPSNHFTPNGDNYNDTWQITNINTLNKFDVLVFNKWGQKVHEQKDKYIPWDGNWNGIKAVDATYYYIITYEDGKDKKTIKGDVTILR
;
A
#
# COMPACT_ATOMS: atom_id res chain seq x y z
N MET A 1 -13.16 -11.82 -8.49
CA MET A 1 -12.50 -12.12 -7.19
C MET A 1 -12.37 -10.80 -6.43
N LYS A 2 -12.92 -10.71 -5.21
CA LYS A 2 -12.86 -9.49 -4.39
C LYS A 2 -11.44 -9.35 -3.85
N GLY A 3 -10.72 -8.31 -4.25
CA GLY A 3 -9.42 -7.99 -3.70
C GLY A 3 -9.55 -7.74 -2.19
N ILE A 4 -8.79 -8.48 -1.41
CA ILE A 4 -8.66 -8.26 0.03
C ILE A 4 -7.78 -7.02 0.19
N ILE A 5 -8.43 -5.90 0.50
CA ILE A 5 -7.74 -4.70 0.95
C ILE A 5 -7.26 -5.01 2.38
N PHE A 6 -5.96 -5.20 2.56
CA PHE A 6 -5.36 -5.21 3.89
C PHE A 6 -5.41 -3.78 4.43
N LEU A 7 -6.46 -3.49 5.18
CA LEU A 7 -6.57 -2.27 5.95
C LEU A 7 -5.69 -2.41 7.19
N VAL A 8 -4.52 -1.82 7.18
CA VAL A 8 -3.69 -1.71 8.40
C VAL A 8 -4.27 -0.55 9.21
N LEU A 9 -5.27 -0.84 10.01
CA LEU A 9 -5.79 0.08 11.02
C LEU A 9 -4.85 0.04 12.23
N LEU A 10 -3.97 1.02 12.33
CA LEU A 10 -3.25 1.27 13.58
C LEU A 10 -4.17 2.07 14.51
N HIS A 11 -4.72 1.42 15.53
CA HIS A 11 -5.46 2.10 16.59
C HIS A 11 -4.46 2.69 17.58
N VAL A 12 -4.37 4.00 17.62
CA VAL A 12 -3.66 4.71 18.70
C VAL A 12 -4.72 5.19 19.68
N SER A 13 -4.86 4.49 20.82
CA SER A 13 -5.72 4.95 21.92
C SER A 13 -5.04 6.12 22.62
N VAL A 14 -5.68 7.27 22.65
CA VAL A 14 -5.15 8.45 23.29
C VAL A 14 -6.17 9.06 24.25
N PHE A 15 -5.84 8.99 25.52
CA PHE A 15 -6.33 9.75 26.66
C PHE A 15 -7.80 9.63 27.09
N ALA A 16 -8.00 9.15 28.32
CA ALA A 16 -9.19 9.45 29.11
C ALA A 16 -8.99 10.79 29.83
N GLN A 17 -9.58 11.87 29.35
CA GLN A 17 -9.65 13.15 30.03
C GLN A 17 -11.11 13.47 30.31
N ASN A 18 -11.46 13.65 31.57
CA ASN A 18 -12.83 13.99 32.00
C ASN A 18 -13.93 13.05 31.48
N ASN A 19 -13.69 11.73 31.45
CA ASN A 19 -14.59 10.68 30.96
C ASN A 19 -14.84 10.63 29.45
N TYR A 20 -14.02 11.32 28.64
CA TYR A 20 -14.03 11.17 27.19
C TYR A 20 -12.91 10.22 26.77
N LEU A 21 -13.24 9.21 26.00
CA LEU A 21 -12.29 8.34 25.34
C LEU A 21 -12.15 8.80 23.87
N ILE A 22 -10.96 9.23 23.50
CA ILE A 22 -10.65 9.73 22.17
C ILE A 22 -9.76 8.73 21.47
N ASN A 23 -10.23 8.19 20.35
CA ASN A 23 -9.51 7.25 19.53
C ASN A 23 -9.12 7.89 18.21
N LEU A 24 -7.84 7.92 17.91
CA LEU A 24 -7.32 8.28 16.59
C LEU A 24 -7.09 6.99 15.78
N SER A 25 -7.65 6.94 14.59
CA SER A 25 -7.33 5.93 13.58
C SER A 25 -6.58 6.59 12.43
N LYS A 26 -5.60 5.90 11.85
CA LYS A 26 -4.91 6.36 10.65
C LYS A 26 -4.76 5.23 9.64
N ILE A 27 -4.70 5.61 8.37
CA ILE A 27 -4.26 4.76 7.27
C ILE A 27 -3.04 5.44 6.66
N ASP A 28 -1.92 4.75 6.65
CA ASP A 28 -0.69 5.26 6.06
C ASP A 28 -0.80 5.38 4.53
N TYR A 29 0.12 6.15 3.94
CA TYR A 29 0.15 6.41 2.51
C TYR A 29 0.43 5.11 1.73
N ILE A 30 -0.63 4.50 1.19
CA ILE A 30 -0.57 3.30 0.36
C ILE A 30 -0.88 3.71 -1.08
N CYS A 31 0.11 3.68 -1.96
CA CYS A 31 0.01 3.97 -3.40
C CYS A 31 -0.38 5.41 -3.76
N THR A 32 -1.37 5.99 -3.14
CA THR A 32 -1.94 7.29 -3.55
C THR A 32 -2.04 8.31 -2.44
N SER A 33 -2.55 7.92 -1.27
CA SER A 33 -2.77 8.87 -0.17
C SER A 33 -2.98 8.15 1.17
N GLY A 34 -2.78 8.86 2.25
CA GLY A 34 -3.13 8.44 3.61
C GLY A 34 -4.44 9.06 4.07
N SER A 35 -4.93 8.62 5.21
CA SER A 35 -6.09 9.20 5.88
C SER A 35 -5.98 9.10 7.40
N ALA A 36 -6.74 9.94 8.10
CA ALA A 36 -6.89 9.86 9.55
C ALA A 36 -8.32 10.14 9.96
N GLY A 37 -8.75 9.57 11.09
CA GLY A 37 -10.07 9.79 11.65
C GLY A 37 -10.04 9.77 13.17
N ILE A 38 -11.03 10.45 13.77
CA ILE A 38 -11.22 10.51 15.20
C ILE A 38 -12.59 9.96 15.55
N GLN A 39 -12.61 9.14 16.59
CA GLN A 39 -13.83 8.71 17.27
C GLN A 39 -13.76 9.18 18.71
N ILE A 40 -14.82 9.79 19.20
CA ILE A 40 -14.95 10.21 20.59
C ILE A 40 -16.09 9.43 21.21
N ASP A 41 -15.76 8.51 22.10
CA ASP A 41 -16.73 7.77 22.88
C ASP A 41 -17.24 8.66 24.01
N THR A 42 -18.52 8.50 24.36
CA THR A 42 -19.18 9.27 25.43
C THR A 42 -19.44 10.77 25.14
N LEU A 43 -19.32 11.22 23.88
CA LEU A 43 -19.73 12.56 23.48
C LEU A 43 -21.24 12.72 23.70
N LYS A 44 -21.64 13.79 24.43
CA LYS A 44 -23.04 14.08 24.71
C LYS A 44 -23.60 15.06 23.68
N THR A 45 -24.89 15.00 23.41
CA THR A 45 -25.58 15.93 22.48
C THR A 45 -25.52 17.40 22.94
N THR A 46 -25.23 17.64 24.21
CA THR A 46 -25.06 18.98 24.79
C THR A 46 -23.64 19.52 24.70
N ASP A 47 -22.68 18.70 24.22
CA ASP A 47 -21.29 19.11 24.14
C ASP A 47 -21.06 19.96 22.88
N THR A 48 -20.32 21.05 23.04
CA THR A 48 -19.81 21.83 21.90
C THR A 48 -18.42 21.36 21.57
N LEU A 49 -18.28 20.68 20.44
CA LEU A 49 -17.03 20.10 19.94
C LEU A 49 -16.46 20.94 18.80
N PHE A 50 -15.17 21.23 18.86
CA PHE A 50 -14.38 21.76 17.75
C PHE A 50 -13.24 20.80 17.42
N ILE A 51 -13.05 20.54 16.15
CA ILE A 51 -11.98 19.68 15.61
C ILE A 51 -11.20 20.52 14.61
N ASN A 52 -9.90 20.69 14.83
CA ASN A 52 -9.02 21.43 13.93
C ASN A 52 -7.85 20.57 13.52
N TRP A 53 -7.78 20.21 12.24
CA TRP A 53 -6.68 19.44 11.66
C TRP A 53 -5.60 20.36 11.11
N SER A 54 -4.34 19.93 11.23
CA SER A 54 -3.17 20.70 10.76
C SER A 54 -3.13 20.94 9.24
N ASN A 55 -3.92 20.21 8.46
CA ASN A 55 -4.10 20.44 7.03
C ASN A 55 -5.11 21.55 6.69
N GLY A 56 -5.65 22.25 7.69
CA GLY A 56 -6.61 23.34 7.54
C GLY A 56 -8.08 22.94 7.54
N GLN A 57 -8.39 21.64 7.56
CA GLN A 57 -9.76 21.17 7.69
C GLN A 57 -10.24 21.28 9.15
N SER A 58 -11.50 21.62 9.34
CA SER A 58 -12.08 21.77 10.68
C SER A 58 -13.49 21.20 10.76
N ASN A 59 -13.87 20.79 11.98
CA ASN A 59 -15.19 20.24 12.31
C ASN A 59 -15.60 19.01 11.49
N VAL A 60 -14.61 18.25 11.00
CA VAL A 60 -14.79 16.95 10.36
C VAL A 60 -14.10 15.85 11.18
N PHE A 61 -14.72 14.67 11.26
CA PHE A 61 -14.21 13.54 12.03
C PHE A 61 -13.13 12.76 11.28
N SER A 62 -12.99 12.97 9.98
CA SER A 62 -11.96 12.31 9.17
C SER A 62 -11.45 13.21 8.08
N ILE A 63 -10.19 12.99 7.72
CA ILE A 63 -9.49 13.66 6.61
C ILE A 63 -8.85 12.60 5.71
N THR A 64 -8.83 12.87 4.42
CA THR A 64 -8.26 12.00 3.37
C THR A 64 -7.20 12.74 2.57
N ASP A 65 -6.61 12.04 1.61
CA ASP A 65 -5.63 12.58 0.67
C ASP A 65 -4.40 13.21 1.35
N LEU A 66 -3.99 12.58 2.47
CA LEU A 66 -2.82 13.01 3.21
C LEU A 66 -1.54 12.51 2.52
N ALA A 67 -0.61 13.41 2.31
CA ALA A 67 0.76 13.06 1.93
C ALA A 67 1.51 12.44 3.13
N VAL A 68 2.67 11.85 2.84
CA VAL A 68 3.62 11.45 3.88
C VAL A 68 4.05 12.67 4.69
N GLY A 69 3.98 12.59 6.02
CA GLY A 69 4.33 13.73 6.86
C GLY A 69 3.76 13.66 8.28
N ASN A 70 4.10 14.68 9.05
CA ASN A 70 3.61 14.85 10.42
C ASN A 70 2.35 15.72 10.42
N TYR A 71 1.36 15.29 11.16
CA TYR A 71 0.08 15.96 11.31
C TYR A 71 -0.31 16.04 12.77
N ASN A 72 -1.23 16.92 13.06
CA ASN A 72 -1.90 16.94 14.34
C ASN A 72 -3.37 17.29 14.18
N VAL A 73 -4.11 16.99 15.22
CA VAL A 73 -5.49 17.42 15.38
C VAL A 73 -5.66 18.01 16.78
N ASN A 74 -6.20 19.22 16.85
CA ASN A 74 -6.61 19.85 18.10
C ASN A 74 -8.10 19.63 18.31
N LEU A 75 -8.44 19.11 19.49
CA LEU A 75 -9.79 18.80 19.91
C LEU A 75 -10.18 19.64 21.10
N ILE A 76 -11.26 20.39 20.98
CA ILE A 76 -11.79 21.20 22.05
C ILE A 76 -13.24 20.80 22.32
N ILE A 77 -13.52 20.27 23.51
CA ILE A 77 -14.87 20.14 24.04
C ILE A 77 -15.03 21.23 25.08
N LYS A 78 -15.85 22.25 24.78
CA LYS A 78 -15.96 23.48 25.53
C LYS A 78 -16.10 23.25 27.05
N GLY A 79 -15.13 23.76 27.81
CA GLY A 79 -15.10 23.66 29.28
C GLY A 79 -14.72 22.24 29.81
N LYS A 80 -14.33 21.29 28.96
CA LYS A 80 -14.08 19.89 29.35
C LYS A 80 -12.76 19.36 28.84
N VAL A 81 -12.46 19.49 27.55
CA VAL A 81 -11.26 18.97 26.90
C VAL A 81 -10.64 20.04 26.01
N ASP A 82 -9.34 20.18 26.08
CA ASP A 82 -8.51 20.89 25.10
C ASP A 82 -7.21 20.07 24.94
N THR A 83 -7.08 19.38 23.83
CA THR A 83 -5.95 18.49 23.60
C THR A 83 -5.53 18.47 22.14
N THR A 84 -4.23 18.28 21.92
CA THR A 84 -3.66 18.11 20.58
C THR A 84 -3.05 16.72 20.47
N ILE A 85 -3.46 15.97 19.45
CA ILE A 85 -2.94 14.65 19.14
C ILE A 85 -2.06 14.75 17.92
N ASN A 86 -0.80 14.34 18.05
CA ASN A 86 0.15 14.27 16.95
C ASN A 86 0.17 12.87 16.35
N PHE A 87 0.29 12.78 15.02
CA PHE A 87 0.43 11.51 14.31
C PHE A 87 1.25 11.70 13.04
N THR A 88 1.78 10.60 12.51
CA THR A 88 2.57 10.59 11.28
C THR A 88 1.86 9.72 10.24
N ILE A 89 1.78 10.19 9.02
CA ILE A 89 1.43 9.37 7.86
C ILE A 89 2.73 8.88 7.24
N ASP A 90 2.98 7.59 7.33
CA ASP A 90 4.18 6.94 6.82
C ASP A 90 3.96 6.45 5.38
N LYS A 91 5.05 6.36 4.60
CA LYS A 91 4.99 5.73 3.29
C LYS A 91 5.02 4.21 3.46
N VAL A 92 3.97 3.55 3.02
CA VAL A 92 3.91 2.08 2.93
C VAL A 92 4.05 1.68 1.46
N ALA A 93 4.85 0.66 1.17
CA ALA A 93 5.00 0.18 -0.20
C ALA A 93 3.66 -0.33 -0.75
N CYS A 94 3.39 0.02 -2.00
CA CYS A 94 2.23 -0.50 -2.70
C CYS A 94 2.31 -2.01 -2.83
N PRO A 95 1.23 -2.75 -2.55
CA PRO A 95 1.20 -4.17 -2.84
C PRO A 95 1.53 -4.42 -4.31
N ILE A 96 2.61 -5.18 -4.56
CA ILE A 96 2.92 -5.61 -5.92
C ILE A 96 2.04 -6.80 -6.28
N ASN A 97 1.54 -6.80 -7.51
CA ASN A 97 0.65 -7.86 -7.99
C ASN A 97 1.10 -8.34 -9.37
N PRO A 98 1.84 -9.46 -9.43
CA PRO A 98 2.22 -10.09 -10.69
C PRO A 98 1.00 -10.71 -11.37
N SER A 99 0.85 -10.50 -12.70
CA SER A 99 -0.17 -11.22 -13.48
C SER A 99 0.17 -12.71 -13.54
N ASN A 100 -0.85 -13.55 -13.55
CA ASN A 100 -0.68 -15.02 -13.56
C ASN A 100 -0.51 -15.60 -14.97
N HIS A 101 -0.70 -14.81 -16.00
CA HIS A 101 -0.44 -15.20 -17.40
C HIS A 101 -0.19 -13.98 -18.28
N PHE A 102 0.38 -14.22 -19.44
CA PHE A 102 0.48 -13.27 -20.54
C PHE A 102 0.53 -14.02 -21.88
N THR A 103 0.24 -13.30 -22.98
CA THR A 103 0.00 -13.87 -24.30
C THR A 103 0.87 -13.20 -25.35
N PRO A 104 2.20 -13.51 -25.44
CA PRO A 104 3.14 -12.84 -26.33
C PRO A 104 2.94 -13.30 -27.79
N ASN A 105 1.80 -12.93 -28.40
CA ASN A 105 1.42 -13.26 -29.76
C ASN A 105 1.60 -12.08 -30.75
N GLY A 106 1.87 -10.87 -30.25
CA GLY A 106 2.11 -9.66 -31.04
C GLY A 106 0.85 -8.88 -31.41
N ASP A 107 -0.27 -9.09 -30.72
CA ASP A 107 -1.52 -8.36 -30.95
C ASP A 107 -1.62 -7.05 -30.14
N ASN A 108 -0.59 -6.68 -29.41
CA ASN A 108 -0.48 -5.54 -28.49
C ASN A 108 -1.36 -5.66 -27.23
N TYR A 109 -1.91 -6.83 -26.94
CA TYR A 109 -2.66 -7.09 -25.73
C TYR A 109 -2.00 -8.22 -24.92
N ASN A 110 -1.65 -7.94 -23.67
CA ASN A 110 -0.97 -8.90 -22.77
C ASN A 110 0.33 -9.53 -23.33
N ASP A 111 0.98 -8.90 -24.28
CA ASP A 111 2.21 -9.40 -24.90
C ASP A 111 3.39 -9.50 -23.95
N THR A 112 3.31 -8.89 -22.78
CA THR A 112 4.39 -8.89 -21.79
C THR A 112 3.84 -9.16 -20.39
N TRP A 113 4.67 -9.83 -19.57
CA TRP A 113 4.31 -10.10 -18.18
C TRP A 113 4.32 -8.82 -17.36
N GLN A 114 3.18 -8.47 -16.78
CA GLN A 114 3.01 -7.26 -16.00
C GLN A 114 3.08 -7.55 -14.50
N ILE A 115 3.81 -6.72 -13.77
CA ILE A 115 3.84 -6.69 -12.30
C ILE A 115 3.38 -5.30 -11.86
N THR A 116 2.12 -5.22 -11.42
CA THR A 116 1.54 -3.95 -10.98
C THR A 116 2.29 -3.39 -9.78
N ASN A 117 2.50 -2.09 -9.74
CA ASN A 117 3.14 -1.32 -8.68
C ASN A 117 4.65 -1.58 -8.46
N ILE A 118 5.30 -2.47 -9.22
CA ILE A 118 6.73 -2.74 -9.01
C ILE A 118 7.60 -1.49 -9.20
N ASN A 119 7.21 -0.58 -10.09
CA ASN A 119 7.92 0.69 -10.34
C ASN A 119 7.82 1.70 -9.19
N THR A 120 7.01 1.42 -8.16
CA THR A 120 6.98 2.24 -6.93
C THR A 120 8.10 1.89 -5.96
N LEU A 121 8.80 0.78 -6.20
CA LEU A 121 9.91 0.29 -5.40
C LEU A 121 11.23 0.84 -5.92
N ASN A 122 12.14 1.16 -5.02
CA ASN A 122 13.50 1.64 -5.37
C ASN A 122 14.48 0.49 -5.58
N LYS A 123 14.24 -0.63 -4.88
CA LYS A 123 15.10 -1.81 -4.93
C LYS A 123 14.27 -3.07 -4.99
N PHE A 124 14.52 -3.86 -6.01
CA PHE A 124 13.88 -5.17 -6.20
C PHE A 124 14.71 -6.06 -7.12
N ASP A 125 14.54 -7.37 -6.95
CA ASP A 125 15.02 -8.39 -7.86
C ASP A 125 13.83 -9.23 -8.33
N VAL A 126 13.67 -9.41 -9.63
CA VAL A 126 12.68 -10.30 -10.26
C VAL A 126 13.42 -11.41 -10.95
N LEU A 127 13.20 -12.62 -10.53
CA LEU A 127 13.79 -13.83 -11.14
C LEU A 127 12.67 -14.74 -11.63
N VAL A 128 12.79 -15.25 -12.87
CA VAL A 128 11.85 -16.22 -13.44
C VAL A 128 12.61 -17.49 -13.85
N PHE A 129 12.03 -18.63 -13.52
CA PHE A 129 12.61 -19.95 -13.74
C PHE A 129 11.66 -20.84 -14.52
N ASN A 130 12.21 -21.69 -15.36
CA ASN A 130 11.46 -22.79 -15.97
C ASN A 130 11.25 -23.94 -14.97
N LYS A 131 10.49 -24.98 -15.37
CA LYS A 131 10.20 -26.14 -14.53
C LYS A 131 11.43 -26.97 -14.10
N TRP A 132 12.57 -26.75 -14.74
CA TRP A 132 13.85 -27.42 -14.40
C TRP A 132 14.73 -26.57 -13.49
N GLY A 133 14.23 -25.39 -13.05
CA GLY A 133 14.97 -24.46 -12.19
C GLY A 133 16.01 -23.61 -12.92
N GLN A 134 16.01 -23.60 -14.26
CA GLN A 134 16.89 -22.71 -15.02
C GLN A 134 16.29 -21.30 -15.04
N LYS A 135 17.12 -20.29 -14.75
CA LYS A 135 16.72 -18.89 -14.82
C LYS A 135 16.53 -18.48 -16.29
N VAL A 136 15.34 -18.01 -16.63
CA VAL A 136 14.96 -17.60 -17.99
C VAL A 136 14.79 -16.08 -18.13
N HIS A 137 14.56 -15.37 -17.02
CA HIS A 137 14.43 -13.92 -17.00
C HIS A 137 14.91 -13.35 -15.66
N GLU A 138 15.50 -12.17 -15.71
CA GLU A 138 16.00 -11.43 -14.54
C GLU A 138 15.87 -9.94 -14.76
N GLN A 139 15.40 -9.22 -13.73
CA GLN A 139 15.37 -7.76 -13.68
C GLN A 139 15.76 -7.29 -12.28
N LYS A 140 16.50 -6.17 -12.23
CA LYS A 140 16.95 -5.58 -10.99
C LYS A 140 16.77 -4.07 -11.02
N ASP A 141 16.12 -3.51 -10.01
CA ASP A 141 15.93 -2.08 -9.74
C ASP A 141 15.31 -1.26 -10.89
N LYS A 142 15.19 -1.81 -12.07
CA LYS A 142 14.51 -1.24 -13.23
C LYS A 142 13.66 -2.32 -13.86
N TYR A 143 12.35 -2.17 -13.80
CA TYR A 143 11.44 -3.15 -14.37
C TYR A 143 11.22 -2.92 -15.86
N ILE A 144 11.55 -3.94 -16.66
CA ILE A 144 11.16 -4.08 -18.06
C ILE A 144 10.33 -5.36 -18.14
N PRO A 145 9.04 -5.27 -18.53
CA PRO A 145 8.19 -6.45 -18.58
C PRO A 145 8.78 -7.57 -19.44
N TRP A 146 8.74 -8.80 -18.96
CA TRP A 146 9.23 -9.95 -19.73
C TRP A 146 8.35 -10.20 -20.93
N ASP A 147 8.95 -10.28 -22.10
CA ASP A 147 8.31 -10.48 -23.40
C ASP A 147 8.14 -11.97 -23.79
N GLY A 148 8.45 -12.89 -22.87
CA GLY A 148 8.41 -14.32 -23.13
C GLY A 148 9.54 -14.86 -23.98
N ASN A 149 10.66 -14.10 -24.12
CA ASN A 149 11.87 -14.57 -24.76
C ASN A 149 12.92 -14.99 -23.73
N TRP A 150 13.74 -16.00 -24.10
CA TRP A 150 14.90 -16.46 -23.36
C TRP A 150 16.07 -16.67 -24.34
N ASN A 151 17.20 -15.99 -24.13
CA ASN A 151 18.35 -16.02 -25.01
C ASN A 151 18.03 -15.69 -26.48
N GLY A 152 17.12 -14.75 -26.71
CA GLY A 152 16.71 -14.34 -28.07
C GLY A 152 15.75 -15.30 -28.77
N ILE A 153 15.30 -16.34 -28.11
CA ILE A 153 14.37 -17.35 -28.65
C ILE A 153 13.06 -17.29 -27.84
N LYS A 154 11.93 -17.50 -28.49
CA LYS A 154 10.63 -17.61 -27.82
C LYS A 154 10.68 -18.75 -26.80
N ALA A 155 10.44 -18.43 -25.53
CA ALA A 155 10.23 -19.43 -24.49
C ALA A 155 8.97 -20.25 -24.80
N VAL A 156 8.96 -21.51 -24.46
CA VAL A 156 7.84 -22.42 -24.76
C VAL A 156 6.60 -22.06 -23.95
N ASP A 157 5.43 -22.34 -24.48
CA ASP A 157 4.16 -22.19 -23.77
C ASP A 157 4.12 -23.17 -22.60
N ALA A 158 4.23 -22.62 -21.41
CA ALA A 158 4.33 -23.38 -20.17
C ALA A 158 4.12 -22.46 -18.96
N THR A 159 4.03 -23.07 -17.80
CA THR A 159 4.10 -22.38 -16.52
C THR A 159 5.55 -22.19 -16.09
N TYR A 160 5.89 -20.97 -15.69
CA TYR A 160 7.17 -20.54 -15.15
C TYR A 160 6.98 -20.12 -13.70
N TYR A 161 8.04 -20.17 -12.91
CA TYR A 161 8.00 -19.85 -11.49
C TYR A 161 8.82 -18.58 -11.23
N TYR A 162 8.30 -17.65 -10.45
CA TYR A 162 9.01 -16.44 -10.14
C TYR A 162 9.33 -16.30 -8.65
N ILE A 163 10.39 -15.56 -8.39
CA ILE A 163 10.78 -15.05 -7.08
C ILE A 163 10.99 -13.55 -7.24
N ILE A 164 10.21 -12.75 -6.51
CA ILE A 164 10.37 -11.31 -6.45
C ILE A 164 10.79 -10.96 -5.03
N THR A 165 11.96 -10.33 -4.91
CA THR A 165 12.47 -9.85 -3.63
C THR A 165 12.56 -8.32 -3.70
N TYR A 166 12.09 -7.61 -2.67
CA TYR A 166 12.08 -6.15 -2.65
C TYR A 166 12.26 -5.59 -1.25
N GLU A 167 12.69 -4.32 -1.17
CA GLU A 167 12.77 -3.58 0.08
C GLU A 167 11.48 -2.78 0.32
N ASP A 168 10.88 -2.94 1.50
CA ASP A 168 9.75 -2.18 1.99
C ASP A 168 10.17 -1.45 3.28
N GLY A 169 10.58 -0.21 3.14
CA GLY A 169 11.24 0.52 4.20
C GLY A 169 12.59 -0.11 4.58
N LYS A 170 12.69 -0.68 5.77
CA LYS A 170 13.89 -1.40 6.26
C LYS A 170 13.80 -2.91 6.09
N ASP A 171 12.63 -3.42 5.72
CA ASP A 171 12.36 -4.84 5.66
C ASP A 171 12.55 -5.37 4.23
N LYS A 172 13.18 -6.54 4.13
CA LYS A 172 13.29 -7.28 2.88
C LYS A 172 12.15 -8.28 2.78
N LYS A 173 11.32 -8.14 1.74
CA LYS A 173 10.17 -9.00 1.47
C LYS A 173 10.39 -9.87 0.25
N THR A 174 9.76 -11.04 0.22
CA THR A 174 9.84 -11.99 -0.90
C THR A 174 8.45 -12.50 -1.24
N ILE A 175 8.11 -12.43 -2.54
CA ILE A 175 6.90 -13.02 -3.11
C ILE A 175 7.33 -14.13 -4.06
N LYS A 176 6.64 -15.25 -4.03
CA LYS A 176 6.84 -16.38 -4.94
C LYS A 176 5.50 -16.75 -5.56
N GLY A 177 5.54 -17.20 -6.80
CA GLY A 177 4.36 -17.63 -7.52
C GLY A 177 4.72 -18.18 -8.89
N ASP A 178 3.72 -18.26 -9.73
CA ASP A 178 3.85 -18.74 -11.10
C ASP A 178 3.22 -17.79 -12.11
N VAL A 179 3.68 -17.89 -13.34
CA VAL A 179 3.16 -17.19 -14.51
C VAL A 179 3.13 -18.13 -15.70
N THR A 180 2.04 -18.12 -16.45
CA THR A 180 1.87 -18.99 -17.62
C THR A 180 1.98 -18.19 -18.92
N ILE A 181 2.79 -18.66 -19.85
CA ILE A 181 2.80 -18.19 -21.25
C ILE A 181 1.76 -19.00 -22.02
N LEU A 182 0.88 -18.27 -22.71
CA LEU A 182 -0.12 -18.78 -23.64
C LEU A 182 0.04 -18.08 -25.00
N ARG A 183 -0.02 -18.79 -26.12
CA ARG A 183 0.00 -18.22 -27.46
C ARG A 183 -1.09 -18.82 -28.34
#